data_eefb2252200b3c0541b37bbbb46a1c71
#
_entry.id   eefb2252200b3c0541b37bbbb46a1c71
#
_cell.length_a   1.000
_cell.length_b   1.000
_cell.length_c   1.000
_cell.angle_alpha   90.00
_cell.angle_beta   90.00
_cell.angle_gamma   90.00
#
_symmetry.space_group_name_H-M   'P 1'
#
loop_
_entity.id
_entity.type
_entity.pdbx_description
1 polymer ?
#
loop_
_entity_poly.entity_id
_entity_poly.type
_entity_poly.pdbx_seq_one_letter_code
_entity_poly.pdbx_strand_id
1 'polypeptide(L)'
;RQRQMCIRDSHEYGHYIVARWFNAEVTDFSIGFGKPLLKFTDKNGTTWKLSPIPLGGYVKIKGLDNIFSPKSNDEEGSFQSLTLFQKILVLLAGSIFNILSAWFALFCIFFFFGIVSLMPIIGSVSENSSAFENDLREGDRILEINNISIEEFSDIPKAIANNQSINILIERNNQIIEKNFDLKFNEELNRYIIGISSPQNPIIDKYNLIDSIKNSSLFIPTYYAASFAFLQQSYKENTLGDQLAGPIGIVKNADQMMLDQIR
;
A
#
# COMPACT_ATOMS: atom_id res chain seq x y z
N ARG A 1 -13.93 -6.61 -5.85
CA ARG A 1 -15.23 -5.96 -5.51
C ARG A 1 -15.42 -5.79 -4.00
N GLN A 2 -15.16 -6.78 -3.16
CA GLN A 2 -15.33 -6.66 -1.69
C GLN A 2 -14.44 -5.58 -1.03
N ARG A 3 -13.19 -5.41 -1.49
CA ARG A 3 -12.27 -4.39 -0.93
C ARG A 3 -12.76 -2.95 -1.14
N GLN A 4 -13.45 -2.66 -2.24
CA GLN A 4 -14.01 -1.33 -2.50
C GLN A 4 -15.21 -1.00 -1.61
N MET A 5 -15.94 -2.01 -1.14
CA MET A 5 -17.07 -1.82 -0.22
C MET A 5 -16.58 -1.39 1.16
N CYS A 6 -15.61 -2.10 1.75
CA CYS A 6 -15.10 -1.76 3.08
C CYS A 6 -14.55 -0.33 3.17
N ILE A 7 -13.89 0.15 2.10
CA ILE A 7 -13.34 1.51 2.05
C ILE A 7 -14.46 2.57 2.05
N ARG A 8 -15.56 2.32 1.32
CA ARG A 8 -16.70 3.25 1.29
C ARG A 8 -17.48 3.24 2.59
N ASP A 9 -17.71 2.06 3.15
CA ASP A 9 -18.45 1.93 4.40
C ASP A 9 -17.70 2.57 5.57
N SER A 10 -16.36 2.44 5.62
CA SER A 10 -15.53 3.13 6.61
C SER A 10 -15.55 4.66 6.42
N HIS A 11 -15.62 5.13 5.18
CA HIS A 11 -15.77 6.55 4.85
C HIS A 11 -17.06 7.13 5.40
N GLU A 12 -18.20 6.49 5.09
CA GLU A 12 -19.52 6.92 5.57
C GLU A 12 -19.60 6.84 7.09
N TYR A 13 -19.00 5.81 7.69
CA TYR A 13 -18.93 5.67 9.15
C TYR A 13 -18.11 6.78 9.81
N GLY A 14 -17.05 7.25 9.15
CA GLY A 14 -16.30 8.43 9.61
C GLY A 14 -17.16 9.68 9.72
N HIS A 15 -17.94 9.99 8.69
CA HIS A 15 -18.89 11.09 8.71
C HIS A 15 -19.94 10.92 9.82
N TYR A 16 -20.48 9.71 9.96
CA TYR A 16 -21.46 9.38 11.00
C TYR A 16 -20.93 9.67 12.41
N ILE A 17 -19.77 9.12 12.77
CA ILE A 17 -19.25 9.20 14.14
C ILE A 17 -18.88 10.64 14.53
N VAL A 18 -18.27 11.39 13.59
CA VAL A 18 -17.85 12.78 13.86
C VAL A 18 -19.07 13.73 13.89
N ALA A 19 -20.06 13.53 13.02
CA ALA A 19 -21.31 14.29 13.07
C ALA A 19 -22.01 14.07 14.42
N ARG A 20 -22.11 12.82 14.87
CA ARG A 20 -22.69 12.48 16.17
C ARG A 20 -21.90 13.05 17.35
N TRP A 21 -20.56 13.08 17.25
CA TRP A 21 -19.72 13.68 18.29
C TRP A 21 -20.00 15.17 18.49
N PHE A 22 -20.34 15.88 17.42
CA PHE A 22 -20.75 17.28 17.46
C PHE A 22 -22.25 17.48 17.63
N ASN A 23 -23.01 16.46 18.06
CA ASN A 23 -24.46 16.48 18.26
C ASN A 23 -25.28 16.82 16.99
N ALA A 24 -24.71 16.62 15.79
CA ALA A 24 -25.51 16.68 14.59
C ALA A 24 -26.40 15.41 14.48
N GLU A 25 -27.65 15.59 14.10
CA GLU A 25 -28.58 14.51 13.90
C GLU A 25 -28.27 13.75 12.60
N VAL A 26 -28.03 12.44 12.72
CA VAL A 26 -27.91 11.54 11.58
C VAL A 26 -29.19 10.75 11.46
N THR A 27 -29.93 10.97 10.39
CA THR A 27 -31.22 10.36 10.17
C THR A 27 -31.13 8.95 9.62
N ASP A 28 -30.21 8.73 8.69
CA ASP A 28 -30.03 7.45 8.01
C ASP A 28 -28.57 7.09 7.86
N PHE A 29 -28.27 5.80 8.05
CA PHE A 29 -27.01 5.18 7.69
C PHE A 29 -27.31 3.91 6.88
N SER A 30 -26.86 3.86 5.64
CA SER A 30 -27.12 2.72 4.76
C SER A 30 -25.85 2.08 4.27
N ILE A 31 -25.76 0.77 4.40
CA ILE A 31 -24.81 -0.09 3.71
C ILE A 31 -25.51 -0.64 2.47
N GLY A 32 -25.01 -0.26 1.29
CA GLY A 32 -25.64 -0.59 0.02
C GLY A 32 -26.72 0.39 -0.40
N PHE A 33 -27.20 0.21 -1.65
CA PHE A 33 -28.29 0.98 -2.26
C PHE A 33 -29.51 0.11 -2.56
N GLY A 34 -30.65 0.77 -2.73
CA GLY A 34 -31.93 0.13 -3.07
C GLY A 34 -32.89 -0.01 -1.89
N LYS A 35 -33.92 -0.84 -2.06
CA LYS A 35 -34.89 -1.09 -0.99
C LYS A 35 -34.19 -1.87 0.15
N PRO A 36 -34.22 -1.38 1.40
CA PRO A 36 -33.54 -2.05 2.49
C PRO A 36 -34.10 -3.44 2.74
N LEU A 37 -33.21 -4.42 2.87
CA LEU A 37 -33.51 -5.78 3.29
C LEU A 37 -33.73 -5.86 4.80
N LEU A 38 -32.91 -5.11 5.55
CA LEU A 38 -33.00 -4.95 6.99
C LEU A 38 -33.00 -3.47 7.34
N LYS A 39 -33.82 -3.11 8.33
CA LYS A 39 -33.94 -1.76 8.82
C LYS A 39 -34.18 -1.79 10.32
N PHE A 40 -33.40 -1.02 11.08
CA PHE A 40 -33.67 -0.78 12.49
C PHE A 40 -33.28 0.65 12.86
N THR A 41 -33.94 1.21 13.85
CA THR A 41 -33.62 2.56 14.36
C THR A 41 -33.00 2.42 15.74
N ASP A 42 -31.84 3.04 15.92
CA ASP A 42 -31.13 3.04 17.18
C ASP A 42 -31.76 4.03 18.20
N LYS A 43 -31.24 4.01 19.43
CA LYS A 43 -31.70 4.91 20.51
C LYS A 43 -31.43 6.39 20.23
N ASN A 44 -30.56 6.68 19.30
CA ASN A 44 -30.17 8.03 18.93
C ASN A 44 -30.97 8.57 17.74
N GLY A 45 -31.98 7.83 17.27
CA GLY A 45 -32.82 8.21 16.15
C GLY A 45 -32.25 7.91 14.77
N THR A 46 -31.06 7.31 14.66
CA THR A 46 -30.48 6.94 13.37
C THR A 46 -31.09 5.64 12.85
N THR A 47 -31.59 5.67 11.64
CA THR A 47 -32.09 4.48 10.95
C THR A 47 -30.97 3.78 10.18
N TRP A 48 -30.59 2.61 10.65
CA TRP A 48 -29.62 1.73 10.01
C TRP A 48 -30.29 0.88 8.96
N LYS A 49 -29.72 0.83 7.77
CA LYS A 49 -30.26 0.12 6.60
C LYS A 49 -29.20 -0.78 5.99
N LEU A 50 -29.61 -2.01 5.67
CA LEU A 50 -28.81 -2.92 4.84
C LEU A 50 -29.57 -3.16 3.53
N SER A 51 -28.95 -2.79 2.42
CA SER A 51 -29.55 -2.81 1.09
C SER A 51 -28.86 -3.81 0.17
N PRO A 52 -29.58 -4.39 -0.84
CA PRO A 52 -29.08 -5.51 -1.63
C PRO A 52 -27.98 -5.14 -2.64
N ILE A 53 -27.87 -3.87 -3.05
CA ILE A 53 -26.90 -3.46 -4.07
C ILE A 53 -25.63 -2.99 -3.37
N PRO A 54 -24.56 -3.80 -3.33
CA PRO A 54 -23.34 -3.52 -2.56
C PRO A 54 -22.37 -2.60 -3.33
N LEU A 55 -22.85 -1.52 -3.92
CA LEU A 55 -22.03 -0.56 -4.67
C LEU A 55 -21.58 0.63 -3.84
N GLY A 56 -21.83 0.64 -2.53
CA GLY A 56 -21.49 1.71 -1.60
C GLY A 56 -22.55 1.87 -0.53
N GLY A 57 -22.44 2.88 0.29
CA GLY A 57 -23.39 3.27 1.31
C GLY A 57 -23.64 4.79 1.26
N TYR A 58 -24.41 5.27 2.21
CA TYR A 58 -24.59 6.69 2.43
C TYR A 58 -24.93 6.99 3.89
N VAL A 59 -24.51 8.15 4.32
CA VAL A 59 -24.91 8.74 5.58
C VAL A 59 -25.74 9.99 5.31
N LYS A 60 -26.90 10.12 5.96
CA LYS A 60 -27.74 11.29 5.83
C LYS A 60 -27.70 12.10 7.13
N ILE A 61 -27.03 13.25 7.06
CA ILE A 61 -26.91 14.19 8.16
C ILE A 61 -27.95 15.31 7.95
N LYS A 62 -28.74 15.61 8.98
CA LYS A 62 -29.78 16.64 8.93
C LYS A 62 -29.16 17.97 8.51
N GLY A 63 -29.74 18.62 7.50
CA GLY A 63 -29.30 19.92 7.01
C GLY A 63 -28.10 19.90 6.06
N LEU A 64 -27.50 18.74 5.77
CA LEU A 64 -26.39 18.65 4.81
C LEU A 64 -26.89 18.76 3.36
N ASP A 65 -28.08 18.22 3.04
CA ASP A 65 -28.67 18.26 1.69
C ASP A 65 -29.05 19.69 1.23
N ASN A 66 -29.16 20.63 2.17
CA ASN A 66 -29.66 21.99 1.93
C ASN A 66 -28.58 23.06 2.18
N ILE A 67 -27.32 22.77 1.88
CA ILE A 67 -26.19 23.69 2.13
C ILE A 67 -26.40 25.07 1.50
N PHE A 68 -27.14 25.15 0.39
CA PHE A 68 -27.42 26.40 -0.33
C PHE A 68 -28.80 27.01 -0.04
N SER A 69 -29.58 26.42 0.88
CA SER A 69 -30.91 26.94 1.24
C SER A 69 -30.84 27.73 2.55
N PRO A 70 -31.16 29.02 2.55
CA PRO A 70 -31.01 29.88 3.75
C PRO A 70 -32.05 29.63 4.86
N LYS A 71 -32.96 28.68 4.71
CA LYS A 71 -34.12 28.51 5.61
C LYS A 71 -33.94 27.56 6.79
N SER A 72 -32.80 26.97 7.03
CA SER A 72 -32.62 25.94 8.07
C SER A 72 -31.47 26.17 9.05
N ASN A 73 -30.98 27.42 9.16
CA ASN A 73 -29.80 27.74 9.97
C ASN A 73 -29.99 27.60 11.49
N ASP A 74 -31.22 27.52 11.98
CA ASP A 74 -31.53 27.61 13.43
C ASP A 74 -32.11 26.32 14.02
N GLU A 75 -32.18 25.22 13.28
CA GLU A 75 -32.65 23.96 13.85
C GLU A 75 -31.53 23.24 14.63
N GLU A 76 -31.76 23.02 15.91
CA GLU A 76 -30.89 22.22 16.75
C GLU A 76 -30.61 20.84 16.09
N GLY A 77 -29.36 20.41 16.17
CA GLY A 77 -28.94 19.14 15.56
C GLY A 77 -28.71 19.18 14.04
N SER A 78 -28.90 20.34 13.39
CA SER A 78 -28.59 20.48 11.96
C SER A 78 -27.09 20.63 11.72
N PHE A 79 -26.57 20.07 10.60
CA PHE A 79 -25.20 20.33 10.13
C PHE A 79 -24.92 21.83 10.00
N GLN A 80 -25.93 22.60 9.66
CA GLN A 80 -25.79 24.05 9.47
C GLN A 80 -25.57 24.80 10.77
N SER A 81 -26.07 24.33 11.93
CA SER A 81 -25.82 24.89 13.24
C SER A 81 -24.42 24.72 13.78
N LEU A 82 -23.63 23.80 13.15
CA LEU A 82 -22.23 23.53 13.52
C LEU A 82 -21.35 24.77 13.21
N THR A 83 -20.30 24.95 14.01
CA THR A 83 -19.23 25.91 13.70
C THR A 83 -18.47 25.52 12.45
N LEU A 84 -17.82 26.49 11.81
CA LEU A 84 -17.03 26.22 10.58
C LEU A 84 -16.00 25.11 10.78
N PHE A 85 -15.31 25.11 11.92
CA PHE A 85 -14.32 24.09 12.26
C PHE A 85 -14.94 22.69 12.36
N GLN A 86 -16.09 22.58 13.04
CA GLN A 86 -16.83 21.32 13.15
C GLN A 86 -17.31 20.81 11.77
N LYS A 87 -17.82 21.71 10.92
CA LYS A 87 -18.19 21.38 9.53
C LYS A 87 -17.03 20.79 8.76
N ILE A 88 -15.86 21.45 8.82
CA ILE A 88 -14.64 20.95 8.15
C ILE A 88 -14.26 19.57 8.68
N LEU A 89 -14.29 19.36 10.01
CA LEU A 89 -13.98 18.05 10.59
C LEU A 89 -14.97 16.96 10.14
N VAL A 90 -16.27 17.25 10.10
CA VAL A 90 -17.27 16.29 9.59
C VAL A 90 -16.99 15.95 8.12
N LEU A 91 -16.69 16.95 7.28
CA LEU A 91 -16.41 16.71 5.85
C LEU A 91 -15.10 15.93 5.62
N LEU A 92 -14.08 16.13 6.44
CA LEU A 92 -12.82 15.41 6.34
C LEU A 92 -12.87 14.02 7.01
N ALA A 93 -13.84 13.78 7.88
CA ALA A 93 -13.93 12.58 8.71
C ALA A 93 -13.92 11.28 7.89
N GLY A 94 -14.61 11.25 6.74
CA GLY A 94 -14.63 10.10 5.87
C GLY A 94 -13.23 9.70 5.40
N SER A 95 -12.47 10.67 4.89
CA SER A 95 -11.09 10.43 4.42
C SER A 95 -10.15 10.04 5.56
N ILE A 96 -10.27 10.68 6.72
CA ILE A 96 -9.49 10.36 7.91
C ILE A 96 -9.78 8.92 8.36
N PHE A 97 -11.05 8.52 8.39
CA PHE A 97 -11.43 7.16 8.76
C PHE A 97 -10.91 6.10 7.77
N ASN A 98 -10.85 6.41 6.48
CA ASN A 98 -10.22 5.51 5.50
C ASN A 98 -8.73 5.31 5.80
N ILE A 99 -8.00 6.37 6.15
CA ILE A 99 -6.59 6.27 6.53
C ILE A 99 -6.43 5.46 7.82
N LEU A 100 -7.26 5.71 8.82
CA LEU A 100 -7.23 4.97 10.09
C LEU A 100 -7.58 3.49 9.91
N SER A 101 -8.58 3.17 9.07
CA SER A 101 -8.95 1.78 8.81
C SER A 101 -7.87 1.03 8.02
N ALA A 102 -7.23 1.69 7.06
CA ALA A 102 -6.09 1.15 6.34
C ALA A 102 -4.89 0.90 7.27
N TRP A 103 -4.58 1.87 8.13
CA TRP A 103 -3.55 1.73 9.14
C TRP A 103 -3.83 0.55 10.09
N PHE A 104 -5.06 0.44 10.58
CA PHE A 104 -5.46 -0.65 11.48
C PHE A 104 -5.38 -2.02 10.77
N ALA A 105 -5.80 -2.10 9.51
CA ALA A 105 -5.67 -3.32 8.72
C ALA A 105 -4.20 -3.72 8.53
N LEU A 106 -3.31 -2.77 8.22
CA LEU A 106 -1.86 -3.01 8.13
C LEU A 106 -1.28 -3.44 9.47
N PHE A 107 -1.68 -2.78 10.56
CA PHE A 107 -1.28 -3.20 11.89
C PHE A 107 -1.66 -4.65 12.18
N CYS A 108 -2.91 -5.05 11.88
CA CYS A 108 -3.35 -6.43 12.04
C CYS A 108 -2.54 -7.40 11.17
N ILE A 109 -2.24 -7.04 9.93
CA ILE A 109 -1.43 -7.87 9.03
C ILE A 109 -0.03 -8.07 9.64
N PHE A 110 0.64 -7.01 10.06
CA PHE A 110 2.00 -7.09 10.61
C PHE A 110 2.04 -7.85 11.94
N PHE A 111 1.02 -7.66 12.78
CA PHE A 111 0.97 -8.30 14.10
C PHE A 111 0.62 -9.79 14.04
N PHE A 112 -0.40 -10.17 13.23
CA PHE A 112 -0.88 -11.54 13.20
C PHE A 112 -0.17 -12.41 12.15
N PHE A 113 0.14 -11.86 10.99
CA PHE A 113 0.69 -12.61 9.87
C PHE A 113 2.20 -12.38 9.68
N GLY A 114 2.72 -11.24 10.13
CA GLY A 114 4.10 -10.86 9.88
C GLY A 114 4.34 -10.41 8.44
N ILE A 115 5.61 -10.19 8.12
CA ILE A 115 6.07 -9.89 6.75
C ILE A 115 6.95 -11.05 6.28
N VAL A 116 6.83 -11.35 5.01
CA VAL A 116 7.77 -12.22 4.31
C VAL A 116 9.08 -11.44 4.19
N SER A 117 10.04 -11.75 5.04
CA SER A 117 11.41 -11.25 4.95
C SER A 117 12.23 -12.27 4.18
N LEU A 118 12.87 -11.81 3.12
CA LEU A 118 13.85 -12.59 2.40
C LEU A 118 15.21 -12.27 3.02
N MET A 119 15.71 -13.14 3.91
CA MET A 119 17.08 -13.01 4.40
C MET A 119 18.03 -12.86 3.23
N PRO A 120 19.09 -12.06 3.36
CA PRO A 120 20.10 -11.85 2.31
C PRO A 120 21.01 -13.07 2.14
N ILE A 121 20.38 -14.25 1.94
CA ILE A 121 21.04 -15.53 1.69
C ILE A 121 20.91 -15.85 0.20
N ILE A 122 21.98 -16.29 -0.40
CA ILE A 122 21.99 -16.73 -1.80
C ILE A 122 21.24 -18.05 -1.92
N GLY A 123 20.13 -18.06 -2.63
CA GLY A 123 19.34 -19.27 -2.91
C GLY A 123 19.83 -20.03 -4.13
N SER A 124 20.26 -19.31 -5.18
CA SER A 124 20.95 -19.91 -6.33
C SER A 124 21.87 -18.89 -7.00
N VAL A 125 22.84 -19.38 -7.75
CA VAL A 125 23.80 -18.59 -8.52
C VAL A 125 23.62 -18.93 -10.00
N SER A 126 23.43 -17.91 -10.84
CA SER A 126 23.27 -18.09 -12.29
C SER A 126 24.60 -18.45 -12.93
N GLU A 127 24.59 -19.43 -13.85
CA GLU A 127 25.76 -19.77 -14.64
C GLU A 127 26.26 -18.56 -15.46
N ASN A 128 27.57 -18.47 -15.62
CA ASN A 128 28.23 -17.33 -16.32
C ASN A 128 27.98 -15.94 -15.74
N SER A 129 27.50 -15.84 -14.50
CA SER A 129 27.32 -14.56 -13.79
C SER A 129 28.60 -14.11 -13.07
N SER A 130 28.64 -12.84 -12.65
CA SER A 130 29.72 -12.33 -11.80
C SER A 130 29.84 -13.10 -10.48
N ALA A 131 28.71 -13.52 -9.92
CA ALA A 131 28.67 -14.34 -8.72
C ALA A 131 29.33 -15.70 -8.93
N PHE A 132 29.05 -16.37 -10.05
CA PHE A 132 29.61 -17.68 -10.40
C PHE A 132 31.14 -17.61 -10.60
N GLU A 133 31.62 -16.62 -11.33
CA GLU A 133 33.05 -16.43 -11.59
C GLU A 133 33.85 -16.09 -10.32
N ASN A 134 33.21 -15.52 -9.33
CA ASN A 134 33.83 -15.15 -8.07
C ASN A 134 33.52 -16.10 -6.91
N ASP A 135 33.11 -17.34 -7.21
CA ASP A 135 32.88 -18.40 -6.21
C ASP A 135 31.91 -17.93 -5.09
N LEU A 136 30.83 -17.23 -5.44
CA LEU A 136 29.67 -17.10 -4.58
C LEU A 136 28.84 -18.35 -4.67
N ARG A 137 28.31 -18.84 -3.55
CA ARG A 137 27.63 -20.12 -3.48
C ARG A 137 26.25 -20.00 -2.85
N GLU A 138 25.41 -20.97 -3.15
CA GLU A 138 24.17 -21.17 -2.42
C GLU A 138 24.43 -21.33 -0.92
N GLY A 139 23.64 -20.64 -0.10
CA GLY A 139 23.79 -20.62 1.35
C GLY A 139 24.69 -19.51 1.90
N ASP A 140 25.43 -18.78 1.05
CA ASP A 140 26.16 -17.59 1.51
C ASP A 140 25.20 -16.52 1.98
N ARG A 141 25.46 -15.96 3.15
CA ARG A 141 24.74 -14.81 3.67
C ARG A 141 25.50 -13.53 3.36
N ILE A 142 24.86 -12.60 2.68
CA ILE A 142 25.46 -11.30 2.38
C ILE A 142 25.27 -10.39 3.60
N LEU A 143 26.37 -9.88 4.14
CA LEU A 143 26.37 -8.99 5.29
C LEU A 143 26.43 -7.53 4.86
N GLU A 144 27.34 -7.22 3.93
CA GLU A 144 27.58 -5.85 3.45
C GLU A 144 27.92 -5.85 1.97
N ILE A 145 27.54 -4.78 1.28
CA ILE A 145 27.99 -4.42 -0.08
C ILE A 145 28.46 -2.97 -0.07
N ASN A 146 29.70 -2.71 -0.46
CA ASN A 146 30.30 -1.37 -0.49
C ASN A 146 30.14 -0.61 0.86
N ASN A 147 30.35 -1.30 2.00
CA ASN A 147 30.16 -0.77 3.36
C ASN A 147 28.69 -0.41 3.69
N ILE A 148 27.73 -0.84 2.89
CA ILE A 148 26.30 -0.72 3.18
C ILE A 148 25.84 -2.07 3.77
N SER A 149 25.32 -2.04 4.99
CA SER A 149 24.75 -3.26 5.63
C SER A 149 23.51 -3.71 4.89
N ILE A 150 23.42 -5.01 4.61
CA ILE A 150 22.32 -5.66 3.91
C ILE A 150 21.48 -6.44 4.91
N GLU A 151 20.29 -5.96 5.19
CA GLU A 151 19.36 -6.62 6.12
C GLU A 151 18.41 -7.57 5.38
N GLU A 152 17.99 -7.18 4.16
CA GLU A 152 17.10 -7.96 3.32
C GLU A 152 17.67 -8.17 1.92
N PHE A 153 17.25 -9.25 1.26
CA PHE A 153 17.65 -9.52 -0.14
C PHE A 153 17.25 -8.39 -1.09
N SER A 154 16.17 -7.68 -0.78
CA SER A 154 15.66 -6.53 -1.53
C SER A 154 16.57 -5.28 -1.49
N ASP A 155 17.54 -5.24 -0.57
CA ASP A 155 18.50 -4.13 -0.47
C ASP A 155 19.68 -4.27 -1.43
N ILE A 156 19.95 -5.51 -1.87
CA ILE A 156 21.07 -5.82 -2.77
C ILE A 156 21.04 -4.99 -4.05
N PRO A 157 19.91 -4.90 -4.80
CA PRO A 157 19.86 -4.08 -6.01
C PRO A 157 20.15 -2.60 -5.77
N LYS A 158 19.79 -2.07 -4.60
CA LYS A 158 20.05 -0.67 -4.22
C LYS A 158 21.53 -0.45 -3.90
N ALA A 159 22.15 -1.40 -3.21
CA ALA A 159 23.56 -1.33 -2.83
C ALA A 159 24.53 -1.44 -4.01
N ILE A 160 24.12 -2.16 -5.08
CA ILE A 160 24.92 -2.31 -6.31
C ILE A 160 24.61 -1.24 -7.37
N ALA A 161 23.54 -0.44 -7.19
CA ALA A 161 23.06 0.48 -8.21
C ALA A 161 24.20 1.37 -8.74
N ASN A 162 24.40 1.33 -10.07
CA ASN A 162 25.40 2.11 -10.82
C ASN A 162 26.88 1.82 -10.53
N ASN A 163 27.20 0.79 -9.73
CA ASN A 163 28.57 0.41 -9.46
C ASN A 163 29.01 -0.74 -10.39
N GLN A 164 30.09 -0.51 -11.15
CA GLN A 164 30.69 -1.55 -11.98
C GLN A 164 31.47 -2.55 -11.12
N SER A 165 32.11 -2.09 -10.05
CA SER A 165 32.89 -2.91 -9.12
C SER A 165 32.25 -2.85 -7.74
N ILE A 166 32.21 -3.99 -7.04
CA ILE A 166 31.67 -4.11 -5.68
C ILE A 166 32.64 -4.81 -4.75
N ASN A 167 32.62 -4.35 -3.49
CA ASN A 167 33.18 -5.08 -2.36
C ASN A 167 32.02 -5.72 -1.61
N ILE A 168 32.02 -7.05 -1.47
CA ILE A 168 30.98 -7.81 -0.80
C ILE A 168 31.55 -8.60 0.38
N LEU A 169 30.91 -8.46 1.53
CA LEU A 169 31.20 -9.24 2.73
C LEU A 169 30.15 -10.31 2.91
N ILE A 170 30.57 -11.57 2.90
CA ILE A 170 29.68 -12.72 3.04
C ILE A 170 30.05 -13.55 4.26
N GLU A 171 29.07 -14.22 4.84
CA GLU A 171 29.22 -15.23 5.86
C GLU A 171 28.97 -16.61 5.23
N ARG A 172 29.99 -17.49 5.29
CA ARG A 172 29.95 -18.88 4.84
C ARG A 172 30.49 -19.77 5.95
N ASN A 173 29.68 -20.71 6.46
CA ASN A 173 30.06 -21.63 7.54
C ASN A 173 30.61 -20.89 8.79
N ASN A 174 29.96 -19.79 9.21
CA ASN A 174 30.41 -18.94 10.31
C ASN A 174 31.78 -18.23 10.09
N GLN A 175 32.27 -18.20 8.86
CA GLN A 175 33.47 -17.45 8.49
C GLN A 175 33.09 -16.26 7.61
N ILE A 176 33.65 -15.11 7.95
CA ILE A 176 33.46 -13.89 7.17
C ILE A 176 34.48 -13.88 6.04
N ILE A 177 34.02 -13.76 4.81
CA ILE A 177 34.83 -13.72 3.59
C ILE A 177 34.55 -12.43 2.86
N GLU A 178 35.60 -11.68 2.58
CA GLU A 178 35.53 -10.47 1.76
C GLU A 178 35.94 -10.79 0.33
N LYS A 179 35.16 -10.27 -0.64
CA LYS A 179 35.43 -10.43 -2.07
C LYS A 179 35.23 -9.11 -2.77
N ASN A 180 36.13 -8.83 -3.73
CA ASN A 180 36.06 -7.64 -4.56
C ASN A 180 36.11 -8.09 -6.03
N PHE A 181 35.10 -7.69 -6.82
CA PHE A 181 34.98 -8.09 -8.22
C PHE A 181 34.09 -7.14 -9.03
N ASP A 182 34.21 -7.25 -10.34
CA ASP A 182 33.44 -6.45 -11.29
C ASP A 182 32.12 -7.16 -11.63
N LEU A 183 31.07 -6.35 -11.75
CA LEU A 183 29.74 -6.79 -12.13
C LEU A 183 29.59 -6.82 -13.65
N LYS A 184 28.86 -7.79 -14.17
CA LYS A 184 28.45 -7.82 -15.57
C LYS A 184 27.25 -6.91 -15.81
N PHE A 185 27.35 -6.14 -16.90
CA PHE A 185 26.22 -5.33 -17.33
C PHE A 185 25.20 -6.20 -18.07
N ASN A 186 23.96 -6.13 -17.67
CA ASN A 186 22.85 -6.79 -18.34
C ASN A 186 22.15 -5.79 -19.26
N GLU A 187 22.21 -6.01 -20.56
CA GLU A 187 21.65 -5.12 -21.58
C GLU A 187 20.12 -5.06 -21.54
N GLU A 188 19.46 -6.20 -21.27
CA GLU A 188 17.99 -6.26 -21.20
C GLU A 188 17.43 -5.45 -20.04
N LEU A 189 18.09 -5.50 -18.88
CA LEU A 189 17.69 -4.78 -17.68
C LEU A 189 18.35 -3.40 -17.58
N ASN A 190 19.26 -3.06 -18.48
CA ASN A 190 20.04 -1.82 -18.52
C ASN A 190 20.67 -1.47 -17.15
N ARG A 191 21.26 -2.48 -16.49
CA ARG A 191 21.89 -2.34 -15.16
C ARG A 191 22.95 -3.42 -14.91
N TYR A 192 23.82 -3.14 -13.94
CA TYR A 192 24.75 -4.15 -13.43
C TYR A 192 24.01 -5.17 -12.56
N ILE A 193 24.39 -6.45 -12.65
CA ILE A 193 23.79 -7.54 -11.88
C ILE A 193 24.88 -8.47 -11.31
N ILE A 194 24.62 -9.00 -10.11
CA ILE A 194 25.49 -10.02 -9.48
C ILE A 194 25.21 -11.42 -10.08
N GLY A 195 23.94 -11.73 -10.38
CA GLY A 195 23.49 -13.02 -10.88
C GLY A 195 23.21 -14.03 -9.77
N ILE A 196 22.53 -13.58 -8.72
CA ILE A 196 22.06 -14.39 -7.60
C ILE A 196 20.53 -14.28 -7.48
N SER A 197 19.90 -15.32 -6.92
CA SER A 197 18.47 -15.29 -6.58
C SER A 197 18.26 -15.52 -5.07
N SER A 198 17.11 -15.10 -4.57
CA SER A 198 16.70 -15.37 -3.20
C SER A 198 16.35 -16.86 -3.01
N PRO A 199 16.44 -17.39 -1.78
CA PRO A 199 15.98 -18.74 -1.49
C PRO A 199 14.47 -18.88 -1.74
N GLN A 200 14.04 -20.08 -2.15
CA GLN A 200 12.63 -20.34 -2.44
C GLN A 200 11.72 -20.36 -1.21
N ASN A 201 12.30 -20.53 -0.02
CA ASN A 201 11.56 -20.59 1.22
C ASN A 201 11.72 -19.27 1.99
N PRO A 202 10.73 -18.36 1.89
CA PRO A 202 10.78 -17.11 2.63
C PRO A 202 10.58 -17.37 4.13
N ILE A 203 11.30 -16.63 4.94
CA ILE A 203 11.08 -16.60 6.40
C ILE A 203 9.99 -15.58 6.70
N ILE A 204 9.02 -15.98 7.51
CA ILE A 204 7.98 -15.07 7.98
C ILE A 204 8.45 -14.49 9.32
N ASP A 205 8.90 -13.24 9.31
CA ASP A 205 9.22 -12.50 10.52
C ASP A 205 7.94 -11.92 11.12
N LYS A 206 7.64 -12.36 12.35
CA LYS A 206 6.52 -11.80 13.12
C LYS A 206 6.99 -10.60 13.92
N TYR A 207 6.35 -9.49 13.72
CA TYR A 207 6.62 -8.30 14.49
C TYR A 207 5.97 -8.36 15.89
N ASN A 208 6.65 -7.82 16.87
CA ASN A 208 6.04 -7.54 18.17
C ASN A 208 5.02 -6.37 18.05
N LEU A 209 4.29 -6.09 19.11
CA LEU A 209 3.28 -5.04 19.13
C LEU A 209 3.83 -3.66 18.72
N ILE A 210 4.99 -3.30 19.27
CA ILE A 210 5.61 -1.99 19.05
C ILE A 210 6.09 -1.85 17.60
N ASP A 211 6.76 -2.87 17.07
CA ASP A 211 7.24 -2.86 15.69
C ASP A 211 6.07 -2.89 14.70
N SER A 212 4.98 -3.60 15.01
CA SER A 212 3.77 -3.59 14.19
C SER A 212 3.14 -2.19 14.10
N ILE A 213 3.06 -1.45 15.22
CA ILE A 213 2.58 -0.06 15.23
C ILE A 213 3.52 0.84 14.43
N LYS A 214 4.83 0.74 14.67
CA LYS A 214 5.83 1.54 13.97
C LYS A 214 5.79 1.32 12.46
N ASN A 215 5.83 0.06 12.02
CA ASN A 215 5.87 -0.27 10.61
C ASN A 215 4.56 0.06 9.88
N SER A 216 3.39 -0.17 10.51
CA SER A 216 2.11 0.26 9.93
C SER A 216 2.02 1.78 9.79
N SER A 217 2.58 2.54 10.75
CA SER A 217 2.59 4.01 10.69
C SER A 217 3.53 4.57 9.62
N LEU A 218 4.67 3.90 9.39
CA LEU A 218 5.64 4.31 8.36
C LEU A 218 5.24 3.85 6.95
N PHE A 219 4.51 2.75 6.85
CA PHE A 219 4.14 2.16 5.55
C PHE A 219 3.33 3.12 4.67
N ILE A 220 2.32 3.76 5.25
CA ILE A 220 1.42 4.65 4.51
C ILE A 220 2.17 5.83 3.87
N PRO A 221 2.91 6.68 4.63
CA PRO A 221 3.63 7.79 4.04
C PRO A 221 4.74 7.34 3.08
N THR A 222 5.43 6.24 3.36
CA THR A 222 6.46 5.69 2.47
C THR A 222 5.86 5.24 1.14
N TYR A 223 4.70 4.56 1.18
CA TYR A 223 3.99 4.13 -0.03
C TYR A 223 3.54 5.31 -0.89
N TYR A 224 3.01 6.38 -0.27
CA TYR A 224 2.63 7.59 -1.00
C TYR A 224 3.84 8.31 -1.59
N ALA A 225 4.95 8.41 -0.84
CA ALA A 225 6.18 9.01 -1.33
C ALA A 225 6.76 8.23 -2.53
N ALA A 226 6.79 6.90 -2.44
CA ALA A 226 7.24 6.04 -3.54
C ALA A 226 6.32 6.15 -4.77
N SER A 227 5.01 6.17 -4.57
CA SER A 227 4.03 6.35 -5.65
C SER A 227 4.19 7.69 -6.35
N PHE A 228 4.43 8.77 -5.58
CA PHE A 228 4.67 10.09 -6.14
C PHE A 228 5.99 10.17 -6.90
N ALA A 229 7.06 9.58 -6.37
CA ALA A 229 8.36 9.48 -7.04
C ALA A 229 8.25 8.71 -8.37
N PHE A 230 7.52 7.59 -8.36
CA PHE A 230 7.23 6.82 -9.58
C PHE A 230 6.48 7.65 -10.63
N LEU A 231 5.44 8.39 -10.24
CA LEU A 231 4.71 9.27 -11.16
C LEU A 231 5.59 10.39 -11.73
N GLN A 232 6.45 10.99 -10.89
CA GLN A 232 7.42 12.00 -11.33
C GLN A 232 8.42 11.44 -12.36
N GLN A 233 8.94 10.24 -12.11
CA GLN A 233 9.85 9.59 -13.02
C GLN A 233 9.17 9.25 -14.34
N SER A 234 8.00 8.62 -14.30
CA SER A 234 7.20 8.26 -15.49
C SER A 234 6.82 9.48 -16.33
N TYR A 235 6.57 10.62 -15.68
CA TYR A 235 6.32 11.89 -16.38
C TYR A 235 7.59 12.40 -17.11
N LYS A 236 8.76 12.35 -16.44
CA LYS A 236 10.03 12.77 -17.03
C LYS A 236 10.44 11.88 -18.21
N GLU A 237 10.19 10.59 -18.13
CA GLU A 237 10.50 9.59 -19.15
C GLU A 237 9.44 9.51 -20.27
N ASN A 238 8.37 10.30 -20.18
CA ASN A 238 7.23 10.31 -21.11
C ASN A 238 6.53 8.96 -21.28
N THR A 239 6.66 8.07 -20.27
CA THR A 239 6.08 6.71 -20.25
C THR A 239 4.76 6.63 -19.50
N LEU A 240 4.27 7.77 -19.00
CA LEU A 240 3.09 7.84 -18.12
C LEU A 240 1.83 7.27 -18.77
N GLY A 241 1.66 7.47 -20.08
CA GLY A 241 0.54 6.94 -20.86
C GLY A 241 0.52 5.41 -20.96
N ASP A 242 1.71 4.81 -21.06
CA ASP A 242 1.86 3.35 -21.21
C ASP A 242 1.75 2.65 -19.85
N GLN A 243 2.26 3.29 -18.79
CA GLN A 243 2.27 2.74 -17.44
C GLN A 243 0.92 2.92 -16.70
N LEU A 244 0.17 3.98 -17.00
CA LEU A 244 -1.19 4.22 -16.49
C LEU A 244 -2.27 3.64 -17.40
N ALA A 245 -1.90 2.74 -18.29
CA ALA A 245 -2.83 2.07 -19.17
C ALA A 245 -3.96 1.41 -18.37
N GLY A 246 -5.16 1.95 -18.51
CA GLY A 246 -6.38 1.35 -17.96
C GLY A 246 -6.66 -0.03 -18.58
N PRO A 247 -7.84 -0.61 -18.34
CA PRO A 247 -8.22 -1.94 -18.88
C PRO A 247 -7.96 -2.10 -20.39
N ILE A 248 -8.09 -1.03 -21.17
CA ILE A 248 -7.82 -1.01 -22.62
C ILE A 248 -6.32 -1.15 -22.92
N GLY A 249 -5.46 -0.51 -22.14
CA GLY A 249 -4.01 -0.62 -22.31
C GLY A 249 -3.46 -1.98 -21.91
N ILE A 250 -4.07 -2.64 -20.91
CA ILE A 250 -3.71 -4.01 -20.53
C ILE A 250 -3.99 -4.98 -21.68
N VAL A 251 -5.13 -4.82 -22.38
CA VAL A 251 -5.47 -5.64 -23.55
C VAL A 251 -4.49 -5.37 -24.69
N LYS A 252 -4.13 -4.12 -24.97
CA LYS A 252 -3.19 -3.76 -26.03
C LYS A 252 -1.78 -4.31 -25.78
N ASN A 253 -1.31 -4.26 -24.53
CA ASN A 253 -0.01 -4.83 -24.15
C ASN A 253 0.00 -6.36 -24.21
N ALA A 254 -1.13 -7.02 -23.87
CA ALA A 254 -1.29 -8.46 -24.02
C ALA A 254 -1.24 -8.91 -25.49
N ASP A 255 -1.87 -8.16 -26.40
CA ASP A 255 -1.81 -8.43 -27.84
C ASP A 255 -0.39 -8.25 -28.42
N GLN A 256 0.37 -7.25 -27.95
CA GLN A 256 1.77 -7.07 -28.34
C GLN A 256 2.66 -8.23 -27.86
N MET A 257 2.50 -8.66 -26.60
CA MET A 257 3.24 -9.82 -26.07
C MET A 257 2.94 -11.10 -26.83
N MET A 258 1.69 -11.33 -27.28
CA MET A 258 1.35 -12.49 -28.10
C MET A 258 1.99 -12.42 -29.50
N LEU A 259 2.06 -11.24 -30.10
CA LEU A 259 2.67 -11.06 -31.41
C LEU A 259 4.20 -11.24 -31.39
N ASP A 260 4.85 -10.86 -30.29
CA ASP A 260 6.30 -11.05 -30.10
C ASP A 260 6.70 -12.51 -29.80
N GLN A 261 5.75 -13.33 -29.31
CA GLN A 261 5.97 -14.77 -29.13
C GLN A 261 5.78 -15.60 -30.41
N ILE A 262 5.20 -15.03 -31.46
CA ILE A 262 4.94 -15.70 -32.75
C ILE A 262 6.02 -15.33 -33.81
N ARG A 263 6.91 -14.40 -33.51
CA ARG A 263 8.08 -14.05 -34.31
C ARG A 263 9.33 -14.72 -33.80
#